data_48b3b8806e709578ba4d30594e6b9082
#
_entry.id   48b3b8806e709578ba4d30594e6b9082
#
_cell.length_a   1.000
_cell.length_b   1.000
_cell.length_c   1.000
_cell.angle_alpha   90.00
_cell.angle_beta   90.00
_cell.angle_gamma   90.00
#
_symmetry.space_group_name_H-M   'P 1'
#
loop_
_entity.id
_entity.type
_entity.pdbx_description
1 polymer ?
#
loop_
_entity_poly.entity_id
_entity_poly.type
_entity_poly.pdbx_seq_one_letter_code
_entity_poly.pdbx_strand_id
1 'polypeptide(L)'
;DFKAPIDDIFANISNNKKKILVVDDSTLMRRLMCDIINSDNRFQVVDQAFDGDAAYQLLKKNQYDGVVLDVNMPKMNGIQLLRMLQKDKIRARVMMASTDTKEGAAVTMEALDLGAIDFIEKPANVVYLKGSEFYNNFLETLQAVVTSRQTNIQAVPLIPRAKQEEQTQKLVNIVRKSAPVVTGQKVVALACSTGGPKALQS
;
A
#
# COMPACT_ATOMS: atom_id res chain seq x y z
N ASP A 1 -5.62 9.89 -47.30
CA ASP A 1 -5.30 8.83 -46.31
C ASP A 1 -5.04 9.42 -44.92
N PHE A 2 -6.15 9.62 -44.18
CA PHE A 2 -6.14 10.21 -42.82
C PHE A 2 -6.12 9.14 -41.71
N LYS A 3 -5.91 7.86 -42.04
CA LYS A 3 -6.01 6.74 -41.08
C LYS A 3 -4.74 6.48 -40.27
N ALA A 4 -3.56 6.76 -40.83
CA ALA A 4 -2.29 6.45 -40.18
C ALA A 4 -2.02 7.19 -38.86
N PRO A 5 -2.39 8.49 -38.69
CA PRO A 5 -2.10 9.18 -37.43
C PRO A 5 -3.00 8.75 -36.24
N ILE A 6 -4.18 8.21 -36.53
CA ILE A 6 -5.13 7.81 -35.48
C ILE A 6 -4.71 6.47 -34.86
N ASP A 7 -4.30 5.53 -35.68
CA ASP A 7 -3.82 4.22 -35.22
C ASP A 7 -2.54 4.34 -34.38
N ASP A 8 -1.64 5.27 -34.74
CA ASP A 8 -0.45 5.59 -33.96
C ASP A 8 -0.78 6.27 -32.62
N ILE A 9 -1.82 7.10 -32.58
CA ILE A 9 -2.30 7.72 -31.33
C ILE A 9 -2.91 6.68 -30.41
N PHE A 10 -3.75 5.79 -30.92
CA PHE A 10 -4.33 4.69 -30.15
C PHE A 10 -3.27 3.68 -29.68
N ALA A 11 -2.28 3.36 -30.52
CA ALA A 11 -1.14 2.53 -30.12
C ALA A 11 -0.29 3.19 -29.02
N ASN A 12 -0.05 4.48 -29.09
CA ASN A 12 0.69 5.24 -28.05
C ASN A 12 -0.12 5.33 -26.73
N ILE A 13 -1.42 5.52 -26.79
CA ILE A 13 -2.29 5.51 -25.59
C ILE A 13 -2.32 4.12 -24.95
N SER A 14 -2.41 3.07 -25.76
CA SER A 14 -2.40 1.68 -25.28
C SER A 14 -1.03 1.26 -24.71
N ASN A 15 0.06 1.79 -25.27
CA ASN A 15 1.43 1.49 -24.82
C ASN A 15 1.84 2.22 -23.52
N ASN A 16 1.04 3.17 -23.05
CA ASN A 16 1.40 4.01 -21.88
C ASN A 16 0.63 3.63 -20.61
N LYS A 17 -0.20 2.58 -20.65
CA LYS A 17 -0.93 2.11 -19.46
C LYS A 17 0.03 1.44 -18.49
N LYS A 18 -0.19 1.73 -17.19
CA LYS A 18 0.54 1.10 -16.09
C LYS A 18 0.14 -0.37 -15.95
N LYS A 19 1.13 -1.26 -15.97
CA LYS A 19 0.95 -2.72 -15.89
C LYS A 19 0.75 -3.14 -14.44
N ILE A 20 -0.39 -3.73 -14.14
CA ILE A 20 -0.77 -4.12 -12.78
C ILE A 20 -0.87 -5.64 -12.68
N LEU A 21 -0.31 -6.20 -11.61
CA LEU A 21 -0.55 -7.56 -11.15
C LEU A 21 -1.58 -7.52 -10.02
N VAL A 22 -2.61 -8.36 -10.10
CA VAL A 22 -3.62 -8.52 -9.04
C VAL A 22 -3.47 -9.90 -8.40
N VAL A 23 -3.31 -9.92 -7.08
CA VAL A 23 -3.09 -11.13 -6.28
C VAL A 23 -4.13 -11.22 -5.17
N ASP A 24 -5.02 -12.20 -5.25
CA ASP A 24 -6.12 -12.41 -4.30
C ASP A 24 -6.65 -13.84 -4.48
N ASP A 25 -6.90 -14.58 -3.41
CA ASP A 25 -7.40 -15.96 -3.49
C ASP A 25 -8.89 -16.02 -3.83
N SER A 26 -9.65 -14.99 -3.46
CA SER A 26 -11.07 -14.87 -3.81
C SER A 26 -11.25 -14.51 -5.28
N THR A 27 -11.77 -15.44 -6.06
CA THR A 27 -12.08 -15.20 -7.49
C THR A 27 -12.99 -14.00 -7.71
N LEU A 28 -13.97 -13.80 -6.82
CA LEU A 28 -14.90 -12.67 -6.90
C LEU A 28 -14.18 -11.34 -6.65
N MET A 29 -13.37 -11.27 -5.59
CA MET A 29 -12.65 -10.05 -5.23
C MET A 29 -11.58 -9.72 -6.27
N ARG A 30 -10.84 -10.74 -6.74
CA ARG A 30 -9.85 -10.58 -7.80
C ARG A 30 -10.49 -10.03 -9.08
N ARG A 31 -11.64 -10.59 -9.51
CA ARG A 31 -12.37 -10.09 -10.67
C ARG A 31 -12.85 -8.65 -10.48
N LEU A 32 -13.40 -8.32 -9.31
CA LEU A 32 -13.83 -6.97 -9.00
C LEU A 32 -12.67 -5.96 -9.11
N MET A 33 -11.52 -6.25 -8.48
CA MET A 33 -10.34 -5.37 -8.56
C MET A 33 -9.85 -5.24 -10.01
N CYS A 34 -9.86 -6.31 -10.78
CA CYS A 34 -9.52 -6.25 -12.20
C CYS A 34 -10.48 -5.37 -12.99
N ASP A 35 -11.79 -5.46 -12.74
CA ASP A 35 -12.80 -4.65 -13.41
C ASP A 35 -12.64 -3.15 -13.05
N ILE A 36 -12.36 -2.83 -11.78
CA ILE A 36 -12.07 -1.47 -11.33
C ILE A 36 -10.83 -0.92 -12.05
N ILE A 37 -9.74 -1.66 -12.02
CA ILE A 37 -8.46 -1.23 -12.61
C ILE A 37 -8.58 -1.01 -14.11
N ASN A 38 -9.19 -1.97 -14.82
CA ASN A 38 -9.32 -1.91 -16.27
C ASN A 38 -10.37 -0.88 -16.76
N SER A 39 -11.24 -0.41 -15.88
CA SER A 39 -12.18 0.68 -16.20
C SER A 39 -11.51 2.05 -16.29
N ASP A 40 -10.30 2.20 -15.74
CA ASP A 40 -9.50 3.41 -15.81
C ASP A 40 -8.45 3.30 -16.92
N ASN A 41 -8.38 4.30 -17.78
CA ASN A 41 -7.48 4.30 -18.93
C ASN A 41 -5.99 4.42 -18.56
N ARG A 42 -5.65 4.77 -17.33
CA ARG A 42 -4.27 4.86 -16.81
C ARG A 42 -3.65 3.49 -16.55
N PHE A 43 -4.47 2.45 -16.33
CA PHE A 43 -4.04 1.14 -15.85
C PHE A 43 -4.47 0.02 -16.78
N GLN A 44 -3.77 -1.11 -16.66
CA GLN A 44 -4.13 -2.37 -17.28
C GLN A 44 -3.68 -3.52 -16.39
N VAL A 45 -4.60 -4.42 -16.04
CA VAL A 45 -4.23 -5.70 -15.42
C VAL A 45 -3.63 -6.60 -16.51
N VAL A 46 -2.36 -6.97 -16.34
CA VAL A 46 -1.65 -7.83 -17.30
C VAL A 46 -1.52 -9.26 -16.81
N ASP A 47 -1.52 -9.45 -15.48
CA ASP A 47 -1.44 -10.78 -14.87
C ASP A 47 -2.30 -10.85 -13.60
N GLN A 48 -2.67 -12.07 -13.22
CA GLN A 48 -3.41 -12.38 -12.00
C GLN A 48 -2.79 -13.60 -11.32
N ALA A 49 -2.80 -13.60 -9.97
CA ALA A 49 -2.41 -14.75 -9.17
C ALA A 49 -3.45 -15.01 -8.07
N PHE A 50 -3.56 -16.24 -7.63
CA PHE A 50 -4.53 -16.69 -6.64
C PHE A 50 -3.89 -17.10 -5.30
N ASP A 51 -2.58 -17.06 -5.22
CA ASP A 51 -1.79 -17.25 -3.99
C ASP A 51 -0.42 -16.59 -4.11
N GLY A 52 0.30 -16.51 -2.98
CA GLY A 52 1.61 -15.88 -2.93
C GLY A 52 2.68 -16.61 -3.74
N ASP A 53 2.59 -17.95 -3.88
CA ASP A 53 3.56 -18.72 -4.67
C ASP A 53 3.44 -18.39 -6.16
N ALA A 54 2.21 -18.35 -6.69
CA ALA A 54 1.96 -17.96 -8.07
C ALA A 54 2.43 -16.51 -8.33
N ALA A 55 2.11 -15.59 -7.42
CA ALA A 55 2.55 -14.20 -7.49
C ALA A 55 4.07 -14.07 -7.48
N TYR A 56 4.76 -14.83 -6.61
CA TYR A 56 6.22 -14.84 -6.53
C TYR A 56 6.86 -15.28 -7.85
N GLN A 57 6.34 -16.34 -8.49
CA GLN A 57 6.84 -16.80 -9.79
C GLN A 57 6.66 -15.75 -10.89
N LEU A 58 5.53 -15.03 -10.90
CA LEU A 58 5.28 -13.94 -11.84
C LEU A 58 6.24 -12.76 -11.60
N LEU A 59 6.45 -12.35 -10.34
CA LEU A 59 7.34 -11.24 -9.97
C LEU A 59 8.82 -11.54 -10.21
N LYS A 60 9.22 -12.81 -10.27
CA LYS A 60 10.58 -13.21 -10.68
C LYS A 60 10.82 -13.06 -12.18
N LYS A 61 9.79 -13.21 -12.99
CA LYS A 61 9.89 -13.26 -14.45
C LYS A 61 9.55 -11.93 -15.10
N ASN A 62 8.62 -11.19 -14.52
CA ASN A 62 8.02 -10.01 -15.12
C ASN A 62 8.20 -8.78 -14.22
N GLN A 63 8.16 -7.60 -14.82
CA GLN A 63 8.12 -6.32 -14.11
C GLN A 63 6.73 -5.70 -14.24
N TYR A 64 6.21 -5.21 -13.13
CA TYR A 64 4.93 -4.53 -13.03
C TYR A 64 5.13 -3.10 -12.51
N ASP A 65 4.29 -2.18 -12.94
CA ASP A 65 4.27 -0.81 -12.39
C ASP A 65 3.66 -0.78 -10.99
N GLY A 66 2.72 -1.69 -10.71
CA GLY A 66 2.09 -1.85 -9.42
C GLY A 66 1.59 -3.28 -9.19
N VAL A 67 1.48 -3.66 -7.93
CA VAL A 67 0.94 -4.94 -7.46
C VAL A 67 -0.13 -4.67 -6.43
N VAL A 68 -1.33 -5.20 -6.64
CA VAL A 68 -2.39 -5.24 -5.63
C VAL A 68 -2.33 -6.61 -4.98
N LEU A 69 -2.05 -6.66 -3.68
CA LEU A 69 -1.74 -7.88 -2.96
C LEU A 69 -2.67 -8.08 -1.76
N ASP A 70 -3.43 -9.16 -1.77
CA ASP A 70 -4.19 -9.56 -0.61
C ASP A 70 -3.28 -9.98 0.55
N VAL A 71 -3.70 -9.65 1.77
CA VAL A 71 -3.03 -10.09 2.99
C VAL A 71 -3.28 -11.57 3.25
N ASN A 72 -4.54 -12.01 3.18
CA ASN A 72 -4.97 -13.31 3.64
C ASN A 72 -5.18 -14.29 2.48
N MET A 73 -4.16 -15.08 2.19
CA MET A 73 -4.20 -16.10 1.15
C MET A 73 -3.70 -17.45 1.66
N PRO A 74 -4.17 -18.58 1.10
CA PRO A 74 -3.66 -19.91 1.44
C PRO A 74 -2.21 -20.09 1.00
N LYS A 75 -1.50 -21.05 1.60
CA LYS A 75 -0.11 -21.44 1.37
C LYS A 75 0.87 -20.32 1.73
N MET A 76 1.02 -19.32 0.87
CA MET A 76 1.86 -18.14 1.11
C MET A 76 0.95 -16.91 1.16
N ASN A 77 0.83 -16.30 2.33
CA ASN A 77 0.07 -15.06 2.51
C ASN A 77 0.85 -13.83 2.02
N GLY A 78 0.16 -12.66 1.96
CA GLY A 78 0.76 -11.44 1.43
C GLY A 78 2.00 -10.96 2.19
N ILE A 79 2.02 -11.09 3.51
CA ILE A 79 3.18 -10.73 4.35
C ILE A 79 4.36 -11.67 4.08
N GLN A 80 4.11 -12.97 3.96
CA GLN A 80 5.15 -13.93 3.61
C GLN A 80 5.73 -13.66 2.22
N LEU A 81 4.89 -13.28 1.25
CA LEU A 81 5.35 -12.87 -0.07
C LEU A 81 6.26 -11.64 0.01
N LEU A 82 5.87 -10.59 0.75
CA LEU A 82 6.70 -9.40 0.92
C LEU A 82 8.08 -9.75 1.52
N ARG A 83 8.12 -10.62 2.53
CA ARG A 83 9.39 -11.10 3.10
C ARG A 83 10.27 -11.84 2.08
N MET A 84 9.65 -12.67 1.21
CA MET A 84 10.35 -13.35 0.13
C MET A 84 10.93 -12.37 -0.88
N LEU A 85 10.12 -11.37 -1.31
CA LEU A 85 10.56 -10.34 -2.24
C LEU A 85 11.73 -9.53 -1.66
N GLN A 86 11.66 -9.16 -0.39
CA GLN A 86 12.73 -8.45 0.31
C GLN A 86 14.02 -9.30 0.38
N LYS A 87 13.91 -10.58 0.76
CA LYS A 87 15.03 -11.51 0.83
C LYS A 87 15.75 -11.66 -0.51
N ASP A 88 14.99 -11.81 -1.58
CA ASP A 88 15.52 -12.04 -2.92
C ASP A 88 15.79 -10.73 -3.69
N LYS A 89 15.60 -9.57 -3.01
CA LYS A 89 15.83 -8.22 -3.57
C LYS A 89 15.01 -7.95 -4.83
N ILE A 90 13.83 -8.58 -4.94
CA ILE A 90 12.87 -8.33 -6.01
C ILE A 90 12.10 -7.06 -5.67
N ARG A 91 12.21 -6.06 -6.55
CA ARG A 91 11.54 -4.76 -6.35
C ARG A 91 10.13 -4.81 -6.93
N ALA A 92 9.16 -4.48 -6.10
CA ALA A 92 7.76 -4.32 -6.49
C ALA A 92 7.14 -3.12 -5.77
N ARG A 93 6.26 -2.39 -6.44
CA ARG A 93 5.42 -1.37 -5.81
C ARG A 93 4.13 -2.04 -5.38
N VAL A 94 3.99 -2.29 -4.10
CA VAL A 94 2.90 -3.09 -3.56
C VAL A 94 1.91 -2.21 -2.82
N MET A 95 0.63 -2.30 -3.21
CA MET A 95 -0.54 -1.87 -2.47
C MET A 95 -1.16 -3.10 -1.82
N MET A 96 -1.20 -3.13 -0.49
CA MET A 96 -1.87 -4.20 0.24
C MET A 96 -3.38 -4.01 0.22
N ALA A 97 -4.13 -5.10 0.14
CA ALA A 97 -5.58 -5.11 0.27
C ALA A 97 -6.01 -6.12 1.34
N SER A 98 -6.92 -5.75 2.25
CA SER A 98 -7.39 -6.67 3.30
C SER A 98 -8.84 -6.41 3.67
N THR A 99 -9.54 -7.47 4.09
CA THR A 99 -10.89 -7.39 4.66
C THR A 99 -10.89 -7.20 6.18
N ASP A 100 -9.72 -7.30 6.83
CA ASP A 100 -9.64 -7.40 8.28
C ASP A 100 -9.32 -6.06 8.93
N THR A 101 -10.33 -5.49 9.64
CA THR A 101 -10.22 -4.19 10.32
C THR A 101 -9.64 -4.30 11.74
N LYS A 102 -9.70 -5.47 12.38
CA LYS A 102 -9.32 -5.62 13.79
C LYS A 102 -7.86 -5.99 14.03
N GLU A 103 -7.28 -6.78 13.15
CA GLU A 103 -5.84 -7.07 13.15
C GLU A 103 -5.04 -6.07 12.28
N GLY A 104 -5.78 -5.18 11.58
CA GLY A 104 -5.29 -4.34 10.51
C GLY A 104 -4.09 -3.45 10.87
N ALA A 105 -4.05 -2.84 12.05
CA ALA A 105 -2.99 -1.90 12.38
C ALA A 105 -1.61 -2.57 12.48
N ALA A 106 -1.50 -3.75 13.13
CA ALA A 106 -0.23 -4.46 13.27
C ALA A 106 0.24 -5.03 11.92
N VAL A 107 -0.68 -5.62 11.16
CA VAL A 107 -0.41 -6.17 9.83
C VAL A 107 -0.05 -5.06 8.83
N THR A 108 -0.74 -3.93 8.88
CA THR A 108 -0.43 -2.75 8.06
C THR A 108 0.97 -2.25 8.35
N MET A 109 1.34 -2.08 9.61
CA MET A 109 2.68 -1.62 9.99
C MET A 109 3.75 -2.62 9.53
N GLU A 110 3.52 -3.92 9.72
CA GLU A 110 4.45 -4.95 9.24
C GLU A 110 4.61 -4.92 7.72
N ALA A 111 3.50 -4.78 6.98
CA ALA A 111 3.55 -4.69 5.52
C ALA A 111 4.36 -3.48 5.04
N LEU A 112 4.17 -2.31 5.66
CA LEU A 112 4.92 -1.09 5.34
C LEU A 112 6.41 -1.26 5.67
N ASP A 113 6.76 -1.87 6.80
CA ASP A 113 8.15 -2.17 7.18
C ASP A 113 8.82 -3.14 6.18
N LEU A 114 8.04 -4.02 5.57
CA LEU A 114 8.50 -4.95 4.53
C LEU A 114 8.53 -4.34 3.12
N GLY A 115 8.13 -3.07 2.98
CA GLY A 115 8.25 -2.32 1.74
C GLY A 115 6.96 -2.20 0.92
N ALA A 116 5.81 -2.56 1.46
CA ALA A 116 4.54 -2.14 0.89
C ALA A 116 4.45 -0.61 0.93
N ILE A 117 3.84 -0.01 -0.09
CA ILE A 117 3.77 1.44 -0.23
C ILE A 117 2.53 1.99 0.44
N ASP A 118 1.42 1.28 0.30
CA ASP A 118 0.13 1.70 0.85
C ASP A 118 -0.78 0.51 1.10
N PHE A 119 -1.92 0.79 1.72
CA PHE A 119 -2.89 -0.19 2.16
C PHE A 119 -4.31 0.27 1.85
N ILE A 120 -5.19 -0.67 1.45
CA ILE A 120 -6.61 -0.41 1.25
C ILE A 120 -7.46 -1.48 1.94
N GLU A 121 -8.56 -1.05 2.57
CA GLU A 121 -9.56 -1.95 3.13
C GLU A 121 -10.52 -2.41 2.02
N LYS A 122 -10.65 -3.74 1.86
CA LYS A 122 -11.61 -4.33 0.91
C LYS A 122 -13.04 -4.15 1.43
N PRO A 123 -14.01 -3.91 0.56
CA PRO A 123 -15.39 -3.78 0.97
C PRO A 123 -15.96 -5.12 1.45
N ALA A 124 -16.68 -5.10 2.56
CA ALA A 124 -17.40 -6.27 3.07
C ALA A 124 -18.55 -6.70 2.14
N ASN A 125 -19.07 -5.78 1.32
CA ASN A 125 -20.18 -6.02 0.41
C ASN A 125 -19.84 -5.57 -1.01
N VAL A 126 -19.93 -6.49 -1.98
CA VAL A 126 -19.42 -6.33 -3.35
C VAL A 126 -20.50 -5.83 -4.33
N VAL A 127 -21.74 -5.62 -3.86
CA VAL A 127 -22.93 -5.57 -4.74
C VAL A 127 -23.09 -4.26 -5.53
N TYR A 128 -22.51 -3.11 -5.11
CA TYR A 128 -22.65 -1.84 -5.85
C TYR A 128 -21.40 -0.95 -5.68
N LEU A 129 -20.31 -1.28 -6.35
CA LEU A 129 -19.05 -0.56 -6.14
C LEU A 129 -18.69 0.49 -7.19
N LYS A 130 -19.32 0.46 -8.37
CA LYS A 130 -19.01 1.43 -9.42
C LYS A 130 -19.49 2.83 -9.01
N GLY A 131 -18.53 3.77 -8.86
CA GLY A 131 -18.80 5.12 -8.37
C GLY A 131 -18.91 5.25 -6.85
N SER A 132 -18.64 4.19 -6.08
CA SER A 132 -18.58 4.23 -4.62
C SER A 132 -17.30 4.94 -4.13
N GLU A 133 -17.30 5.33 -2.87
CA GLU A 133 -16.11 5.87 -2.21
C GLU A 133 -14.92 4.89 -2.31
N PHE A 134 -15.17 3.60 -2.14
CA PHE A 134 -14.15 2.57 -2.31
C PHE A 134 -13.51 2.60 -3.71
N TYR A 135 -14.33 2.68 -4.76
CA TYR A 135 -13.86 2.70 -6.15
C TYR A 135 -12.88 3.86 -6.40
N ASN A 136 -13.26 5.06 -5.97
CA ASN A 136 -12.41 6.24 -6.15
C ASN A 136 -11.14 6.15 -5.31
N ASN A 137 -11.26 5.80 -4.04
CA ASN A 137 -10.12 5.64 -3.13
C ASN A 137 -9.14 4.56 -3.62
N PHE A 138 -9.66 3.44 -4.15
CA PHE A 138 -8.84 2.37 -4.72
C PHE A 138 -7.96 2.87 -5.88
N LEU A 139 -8.55 3.60 -6.84
CA LEU A 139 -7.83 4.10 -8.00
C LEU A 139 -6.84 5.22 -7.64
N GLU A 140 -7.18 6.08 -6.68
CA GLU A 140 -6.29 7.12 -6.16
C GLU A 140 -5.09 6.53 -5.43
N THR A 141 -5.32 5.55 -4.55
CA THR A 141 -4.26 4.83 -3.84
C THR A 141 -3.35 4.08 -4.81
N LEU A 142 -3.94 3.37 -5.78
CA LEU A 142 -3.16 2.69 -6.81
C LEU A 142 -2.31 3.67 -7.64
N GLN A 143 -2.85 4.85 -7.97
CA GLN A 143 -2.10 5.89 -8.67
C GLN A 143 -0.92 6.38 -7.82
N ALA A 144 -1.11 6.60 -6.54
CA ALA A 144 -0.04 6.99 -5.63
C ALA A 144 1.06 5.91 -5.56
N VAL A 145 0.67 4.64 -5.50
CA VAL A 145 1.60 3.50 -5.46
C VAL A 145 2.43 3.41 -6.74
N VAL A 146 1.83 3.47 -7.92
CA VAL A 146 2.56 3.32 -9.19
C VAL A 146 3.47 4.51 -9.50
N THR A 147 3.16 5.70 -8.95
CA THR A 147 3.96 6.91 -9.13
C THR A 147 4.99 7.13 -8.02
N SER A 148 4.91 6.36 -6.94
CA SER A 148 5.87 6.44 -5.84
C SER A 148 7.29 6.22 -6.34
N ARG A 149 8.23 7.00 -5.86
CA ARG A 149 9.65 6.68 -6.03
C ARG A 149 9.92 5.43 -5.18
N GLN A 150 10.44 4.36 -5.79
CA GLN A 150 11.00 3.26 -5.02
C GLN A 150 12.21 3.81 -4.25
N THR A 151 11.97 4.28 -3.05
CA THR A 151 13.08 4.50 -2.13
C THR A 151 13.70 3.13 -1.89
N ASN A 152 15.01 3.02 -2.11
CA ASN A 152 15.77 1.92 -1.53
C ASN A 152 15.57 2.03 -0.02
N ILE A 153 14.64 1.27 0.52
CA ILE A 153 14.64 1.00 1.95
C ILE A 153 15.84 0.06 2.14
N GLN A 154 17.02 0.66 2.20
CA GLN A 154 18.10 0.05 2.96
C GLN A 154 17.47 -0.17 4.32
N ALA A 155 17.42 -1.43 4.77
CA ALA A 155 16.90 -1.77 6.07
C ALA A 155 17.41 -0.74 7.07
N VAL A 156 16.56 0.16 7.51
CA VAL A 156 16.86 1.00 8.67
C VAL A 156 17.08 -0.04 9.75
N PRO A 157 18.25 -0.11 10.38
CA PRO A 157 18.49 -1.11 11.40
C PRO A 157 17.36 -0.96 12.40
N LEU A 158 16.58 -2.02 12.60
CA LEU A 158 15.54 -2.04 13.61
C LEU A 158 16.21 -1.65 14.92
N ILE A 159 15.97 -0.42 15.37
CA ILE A 159 16.41 0.00 16.70
C ILE A 159 15.59 -0.86 17.66
N PRO A 160 16.23 -1.72 18.46
CA PRO A 160 15.50 -2.61 19.35
C PRO A 160 14.52 -1.76 20.18
N ARG A 161 13.28 -2.24 20.32
CA ARG A 161 12.19 -1.53 21.01
C ARG A 161 12.60 -0.96 22.36
N ALA A 162 13.49 -1.63 23.07
CA ALA A 162 14.12 -1.18 24.30
C ALA A 162 14.90 0.14 24.16
N LYS A 163 15.55 0.41 23.01
CA LYS A 163 16.26 1.68 22.77
C LYS A 163 15.31 2.82 22.36
N GLN A 164 14.16 2.52 21.74
CA GLN A 164 13.15 3.53 21.44
C GLN A 164 12.47 4.02 22.73
N GLU A 165 12.16 3.13 23.66
CA GLU A 165 11.57 3.48 24.96
C GLU A 165 12.55 4.35 25.79
N GLU A 166 13.83 4.04 25.77
CA GLU A 166 14.85 4.80 26.46
C GLU A 166 15.06 6.21 25.85
N GLN A 167 15.00 6.35 24.52
CA GLN A 167 15.06 7.65 23.85
C GLN A 167 13.79 8.47 24.11
N THR A 168 12.62 7.86 24.10
CA THR A 168 11.35 8.52 24.40
C THR A 168 11.33 9.00 25.85
N GLN A 169 11.81 8.21 26.81
CA GLN A 169 11.92 8.61 28.21
C GLN A 169 12.93 9.75 28.43
N LYS A 170 14.05 9.75 27.69
CA LYS A 170 15.00 10.88 27.73
C LYS A 170 14.39 12.17 27.21
N LEU A 171 13.63 12.12 26.12
CA LEU A 171 12.92 13.28 25.56
C LEU A 171 11.85 13.82 26.51
N VAL A 172 11.04 12.94 27.10
CA VAL A 172 10.02 13.31 28.09
C VAL A 172 10.66 13.97 29.33
N ASN A 173 11.81 13.48 29.79
CA ASN A 173 12.51 14.05 30.93
C ASN A 173 13.17 15.41 30.62
N ILE A 174 13.60 15.65 29.38
CA ILE A 174 14.12 16.95 28.94
C ILE A 174 12.97 17.97 28.90
N VAL A 175 11.83 17.62 28.35
CA VAL A 175 10.64 18.48 28.27
C VAL A 175 10.14 18.83 29.71
N ARG A 176 10.15 17.86 30.63
CA ARG A 176 9.76 18.11 32.02
C ARG A 176 10.70 19.05 32.79
N LYS A 177 11.99 19.05 32.44
CA LYS A 177 12.98 19.92 33.09
C LYS A 177 13.02 21.36 32.54
N SER A 178 12.52 21.56 31.32
CA SER A 178 12.55 22.87 30.64
C SER A 178 11.22 23.62 30.65
N ALA A 179 10.15 23.02 31.18
CA ALA A 179 8.85 23.68 31.25
C ALA A 179 8.79 24.62 32.48
N PRO A 180 8.48 25.91 32.29
CA PRO A 180 8.22 26.79 33.44
C PRO A 180 6.95 26.34 34.15
N VAL A 181 6.97 26.30 35.47
CA VAL A 181 5.80 25.97 36.28
C VAL A 181 4.79 27.13 36.16
N VAL A 182 3.81 26.96 35.31
CA VAL A 182 2.66 27.87 35.21
C VAL A 182 1.56 27.29 36.07
N THR A 183 1.31 27.88 37.21
CA THR A 183 0.19 27.52 38.09
C THR A 183 -1.13 27.95 37.44
N GLY A 184 -1.99 26.99 37.12
CA GLY A 184 -3.42 27.26 36.81
C GLY A 184 -3.94 26.96 35.42
N GLN A 185 -3.13 26.48 34.47
CA GLN A 185 -3.65 26.00 33.15
C GLN A 185 -3.18 24.59 32.86
N LYS A 186 -4.14 23.74 32.44
CA LYS A 186 -3.84 22.43 31.90
C LYS A 186 -3.36 22.57 30.47
N VAL A 187 -2.08 22.34 30.22
CA VAL A 187 -1.52 22.31 28.86
C VAL A 187 -1.45 20.87 28.41
N VAL A 188 -2.15 20.55 27.31
CA VAL A 188 -2.03 19.27 26.63
C VAL A 188 -1.11 19.47 25.43
N ALA A 189 0.07 18.87 25.46
CA ALA A 189 0.99 18.86 24.34
C ALA A 189 0.75 17.60 23.49
N LEU A 190 0.28 17.79 22.23
CA LEU A 190 0.13 16.72 21.25
C LEU A 190 1.33 16.75 20.31
N ALA A 191 2.14 15.70 20.33
CA ALA A 191 3.22 15.50 19.38
C ALA A 191 2.72 14.62 18.23
N CYS A 192 2.57 15.20 17.03
CA CYS A 192 2.24 14.46 15.81
C CYS A 192 3.51 14.27 14.98
N SER A 193 3.78 13.02 14.55
CA SER A 193 4.76 12.76 13.50
C SER A 193 4.17 13.13 12.14
N THR A 194 5.00 13.32 11.12
CA THR A 194 4.66 13.80 9.78
C THR A 194 3.66 12.94 8.97
N GLY A 195 2.93 12.05 9.60
CA GLY A 195 1.80 11.29 9.08
C GLY A 195 0.58 11.38 9.98
N GLY A 196 0.49 12.43 10.82
CA GLY A 196 -0.58 12.59 11.79
C GLY A 196 -1.96 12.71 11.15
N PRO A 197 -2.95 11.97 11.67
CA PRO A 197 -4.22 11.77 11.01
C PRO A 197 -5.12 13.01 11.04
N LYS A 198 -6.05 13.06 10.08
CA LYS A 198 -7.17 13.99 9.97
C LYS A 198 -8.10 14.05 11.22
N ALA A 199 -7.78 13.36 12.29
CA ALA A 199 -8.57 13.23 13.52
C ALA A 199 -8.55 14.47 14.44
N LEU A 200 -7.82 15.54 14.08
CA LEU A 200 -7.78 16.79 14.86
C LEU A 200 -8.66 17.90 14.28
N GLN A 201 -9.59 17.59 13.36
CA GLN A 201 -10.50 18.57 12.74
C GLN A 201 -11.95 18.42 13.22
N SER A 202 -12.20 17.94 14.41
CA SER A 202 -13.54 18.00 15.03
C SER A 202 -13.50 18.76 16.34
#